data_c6a5f1ca6b9a3f8e85266caf5d2f0fa7
#
_entry.id   c6a5f1ca6b9a3f8e85266caf5d2f0fa7
#
_cell.length_a   1.000
_cell.length_b   1.000
_cell.length_c   1.000
_cell.angle_alpha   90.00
_cell.angle_beta   90.00
_cell.angle_gamma   90.00
#
_symmetry.space_group_name_H-M   'P 1'
#
loop_
_entity.id
_entity.type
_entity.pdbx_description
1 polymer ?
#
loop_
_entity_poly.entity_id
_entity_poly.type
_entity_poly.pdbx_seq_one_letter_code
_entity_poly.pdbx_strand_id
1 'polypeptide(L)'
;MSTKISRQAYAEMFGPTTGDRLRLADTELIIEVEKDYTIYGEEVKFGGGKVIRDGMGQSQRVSAETVDTVITNALIVDAVTGIVKADIGLKDGRIAAIGKAGNPDIQPGVDIVIGPGTEVIAGEGMIVTAGGIDSHIHFICPQQIDEALYSGVTTMLGGGTGPATGTYATTCTPGPWHIHRMLEAAEAFPMNLGFLGKGNASLPEALREQVEAGVIGLKLHEDWGTTPAAIDCCLTVADEMDVQVAIHTDTLNESGFVEATIGAFKGRTIHTFHTEGAGGGHAPDIIKATSLPNVLPSSTNPTMPYTVNTIDEHLDMLMVCHHLDPSIAEDVAFAESRIRRETIAAEDILHDMGVFSMMSSDSQAMGRVGEVIIRTWQAAHKMKVQRGTLPEDNARHDNFRVKRYIAKYTINPALTHGIAHTVGSIEVGKLADLVLWKPAFFGVKPSLILKGGMIAAAAMGDPNASIPTPQPVHYRPMFGSFGKALKTSVTFVSQAALKNPAVAALNLQKPLVAVSGTRTVKKSDMVHNGATPDITVDPETYVVKADGVHLVCEPATELPLAQRYFLF
;
A
#
# COMPACT_ATOMS: atom_id res chain seq x y z
N MET A 1 6.49 -6.89 47.09
CA MET A 1 6.87 -5.45 47.12
C MET A 1 6.56 -4.86 45.76
N SER A 2 5.80 -3.78 45.72
CA SER A 2 5.59 -3.07 44.44
C SER A 2 6.79 -2.13 44.16
N THR A 3 7.40 -2.26 43.01
CA THR A 3 8.48 -1.36 42.57
C THR A 3 7.85 -0.22 41.75
N LYS A 4 8.21 1.01 42.05
CA LYS A 4 7.77 2.18 41.25
C LYS A 4 8.88 2.52 40.26
N ILE A 5 8.51 2.65 38.99
CA ILE A 5 9.40 3.18 37.94
C ILE A 5 8.76 4.42 37.29
N SER A 6 9.58 5.31 36.76
CA SER A 6 9.04 6.45 36.03
C SER A 6 8.44 6.00 34.69
N ARG A 7 7.48 6.76 34.16
CA ARG A 7 6.89 6.50 32.86
C ARG A 7 7.95 6.49 31.73
N GLN A 8 8.90 7.40 31.80
CA GLN A 8 10.03 7.44 30.87
C GLN A 8 10.85 6.15 30.92
N ALA A 9 11.25 5.70 32.12
CA ALA A 9 12.03 4.47 32.26
C ALA A 9 11.23 3.23 31.76
N TYR A 10 9.92 3.21 31.96
CA TYR A 10 9.06 2.16 31.41
C TYR A 10 9.10 2.18 29.88
N ALA A 11 8.91 3.34 29.25
CA ALA A 11 8.92 3.48 27.80
C ALA A 11 10.29 3.12 27.18
N GLU A 12 11.38 3.44 27.86
CA GLU A 12 12.74 3.05 27.45
C GLU A 12 12.97 1.54 27.52
N MET A 13 12.33 0.84 28.46
CA MET A 13 12.45 -0.62 28.63
C MET A 13 11.53 -1.41 27.71
N PHE A 14 10.27 -0.97 27.58
CA PHE A 14 9.19 -1.75 26.96
C PHE A 14 8.43 -0.99 25.86
N GLY A 15 8.89 0.17 25.47
CA GLY A 15 8.17 1.03 24.51
C GLY A 15 7.05 1.86 25.16
N PRO A 16 6.42 2.76 24.38
CA PRO A 16 5.34 3.61 24.86
C PRO A 16 4.13 2.79 25.26
N THR A 17 3.36 3.30 26.22
CA THR A 17 2.14 2.68 26.74
C THR A 17 0.93 3.61 26.60
N THR A 18 -0.26 3.15 26.96
CA THR A 18 -1.53 3.90 26.83
C THR A 18 -1.41 5.36 27.25
N GLY A 19 -1.77 6.28 26.34
CA GLY A 19 -1.72 7.72 26.54
C GLY A 19 -0.33 8.36 26.32
N ASP A 20 0.72 7.56 26.03
CA ASP A 20 2.01 8.10 25.56
C ASP A 20 1.88 8.56 24.11
N ARG A 21 2.63 9.61 23.77
CA ARG A 21 2.59 10.24 22.45
C ARG A 21 3.93 10.15 21.76
N LEU A 22 3.87 9.89 20.44
CA LEU A 22 5.05 9.84 19.58
C LEU A 22 4.84 10.74 18.37
N ARG A 23 5.92 11.42 17.98
CA ARG A 23 6.00 12.09 16.69
C ARG A 23 6.43 11.08 15.62
N LEU A 24 5.79 11.13 14.47
CA LEU A 24 6.16 10.30 13.31
C LEU A 24 7.28 10.98 12.52
N ALA A 25 8.49 10.47 12.64
CA ALA A 25 9.71 11.02 12.05
C ALA A 25 9.84 12.54 12.31
N ASP A 26 10.06 13.35 11.27
CA ASP A 26 10.15 14.81 11.35
C ASP A 26 8.87 15.51 10.87
N THR A 27 7.76 14.79 10.80
CA THR A 27 6.44 15.36 10.46
C THR A 27 5.82 16.12 11.65
N GLU A 28 4.74 16.86 11.42
CA GLU A 28 3.92 17.44 12.50
C GLU A 28 2.80 16.49 12.99
N LEU A 29 2.88 15.22 12.61
CA LEU A 29 1.91 14.21 13.01
C LEU A 29 2.31 13.59 14.36
N ILE A 30 1.40 13.65 15.31
CA ILE A 30 1.56 13.07 16.65
C ILE A 30 0.53 11.94 16.81
N ILE A 31 0.98 10.77 17.18
CA ILE A 31 0.11 9.66 17.60
C ILE A 31 0.08 9.52 19.11
N GLU A 32 -1.05 9.04 19.64
CA GLU A 32 -1.19 8.63 21.05
C GLU A 32 -1.57 7.16 21.10
N VAL A 33 -0.92 6.39 21.98
CA VAL A 33 -1.22 4.98 22.19
C VAL A 33 -2.62 4.83 22.77
N GLU A 34 -3.55 4.22 22.02
CA GLU A 34 -4.95 4.08 22.39
C GLU A 34 -5.16 3.00 23.47
N LYS A 35 -4.38 1.90 23.39
CA LYS A 35 -4.48 0.77 24.30
C LYS A 35 -3.15 0.02 24.38
N ASP A 36 -2.88 -0.54 25.56
CA ASP A 36 -1.79 -1.48 25.81
C ASP A 36 -2.40 -2.83 26.19
N TYR A 37 -2.05 -3.89 25.46
CA TYR A 37 -2.51 -5.25 25.70
C TYR A 37 -1.63 -6.01 26.69
N THR A 38 -0.46 -5.47 27.05
CA THR A 38 0.42 -6.07 28.03
C THR A 38 -0.05 -5.76 29.47
N ILE A 39 0.43 -6.52 30.44
CA ILE A 39 0.16 -6.30 31.87
C ILE A 39 1.43 -5.76 32.49
N TYR A 40 1.35 -4.59 33.14
CA TYR A 40 2.52 -3.95 33.75
C TYR A 40 3.18 -4.85 34.80
N GLY A 41 4.47 -5.11 34.60
CA GLY A 41 5.30 -5.98 35.42
C GLY A 41 5.33 -7.45 34.96
N GLU A 42 4.60 -7.78 33.88
CA GLU A 42 4.59 -9.11 33.27
C GLU A 42 5.04 -9.09 31.80
N GLU A 43 5.61 -7.96 31.34
CA GLU A 43 6.12 -7.82 29.99
C GLU A 43 7.24 -8.82 29.72
N VAL A 44 7.23 -9.40 28.53
CA VAL A 44 8.31 -10.26 28.07
C VAL A 44 9.34 -9.46 27.27
N LYS A 45 10.60 -9.80 27.44
CA LYS A 45 11.72 -9.20 26.72
C LYS A 45 12.87 -10.20 26.62
N PHE A 46 13.52 -10.22 25.45
CA PHE A 46 14.69 -11.04 25.20
C PHE A 46 15.99 -10.28 25.51
N GLY A 47 17.02 -10.99 25.97
CA GLY A 47 18.36 -10.48 26.21
C GLY A 47 19.02 -11.10 27.43
N GLY A 48 20.33 -10.81 27.64
CA GLY A 48 21.07 -11.27 28.81
C GLY A 48 20.42 -10.80 30.10
N GLY A 49 20.03 -11.74 30.97
CA GLY A 49 19.33 -11.45 32.22
C GLY A 49 17.88 -11.00 32.08
N LYS A 50 17.28 -11.05 30.88
CA LYS A 50 15.87 -10.72 30.64
C LYS A 50 14.97 -11.94 30.83
N VAL A 51 13.66 -11.76 30.74
CA VAL A 51 12.68 -12.72 31.22
C VAL A 51 12.42 -13.89 30.25
N ILE A 52 12.67 -13.74 28.96
CA ILE A 52 12.54 -14.84 28.00
C ILE A 52 13.71 -15.80 28.19
N ARG A 53 13.56 -16.72 29.12
CA ARG A 53 14.50 -17.79 29.46
C ARG A 53 13.70 -19.03 29.87
N ASP A 54 14.34 -20.18 29.78
CA ASP A 54 13.76 -21.49 30.12
C ASP A 54 13.12 -21.50 31.53
N GLY A 55 11.84 -21.91 31.57
CA GLY A 55 11.06 -21.97 32.80
C GLY A 55 10.64 -20.59 33.37
N MET A 56 10.96 -19.51 32.67
CA MET A 56 10.50 -18.15 32.99
C MET A 56 9.48 -17.68 31.94
N GLY A 57 9.80 -16.66 31.15
CA GLY A 57 8.94 -16.22 30.05
C GLY A 57 8.86 -17.20 28.89
N GLN A 58 9.79 -18.14 28.79
CA GLN A 58 9.73 -19.27 27.87
C GLN A 58 9.16 -20.50 28.59
N SER A 59 8.12 -21.11 28.02
CA SER A 59 7.53 -22.36 28.48
C SER A 59 8.33 -23.59 28.03
N GLN A 60 7.94 -24.77 28.54
CA GLN A 60 8.50 -26.06 28.12
C GLN A 60 7.74 -26.71 26.95
N ARG A 61 6.81 -25.97 26.32
CA ARG A 61 5.88 -26.52 25.33
C ARG A 61 6.57 -26.73 24.00
N VAL A 62 6.10 -27.73 23.27
CA VAL A 62 6.59 -28.04 21.92
C VAL A 62 6.07 -27.04 20.89
N SER A 63 6.71 -27.00 19.72
CA SER A 63 6.36 -26.03 18.67
C SER A 63 4.93 -26.12 18.16
N ALA A 64 4.26 -27.25 18.31
CA ALA A 64 2.82 -27.35 17.97
C ALA A 64 1.91 -26.50 18.87
N GLU A 65 2.36 -26.17 20.08
CA GLU A 65 1.61 -25.41 21.08
C GLU A 65 2.11 -23.96 21.23
N THR A 66 3.16 -23.58 20.49
CA THR A 66 3.81 -22.27 20.60
C THR A 66 3.84 -21.56 19.25
N VAL A 67 4.07 -20.26 19.26
CA VAL A 67 4.31 -19.49 18.04
C VAL A 67 5.71 -19.76 17.49
N ASP A 68 5.90 -19.56 16.17
CA ASP A 68 7.20 -19.69 15.52
C ASP A 68 8.05 -18.45 15.74
N THR A 69 7.41 -17.27 15.77
CA THR A 69 8.06 -15.99 16.05
C THR A 69 7.16 -15.13 16.94
N VAL A 70 7.77 -14.40 17.87
CA VAL A 70 7.10 -13.36 18.64
C VAL A 70 7.78 -12.01 18.39
N ILE A 71 7.00 -10.96 18.09
CA ILE A 71 7.46 -9.58 18.12
C ILE A 71 6.99 -8.99 19.44
N THR A 72 7.94 -8.65 20.33
CA THR A 72 7.63 -8.24 21.69
C THR A 72 7.37 -6.74 21.80
N ASN A 73 6.37 -6.34 22.59
CA ASN A 73 6.09 -4.94 22.97
C ASN A 73 6.03 -3.96 21.77
N ALA A 74 5.44 -4.38 20.67
CA ALA A 74 5.34 -3.58 19.44
C ALA A 74 4.31 -2.47 19.55
N LEU A 75 4.61 -1.28 19.02
CA LEU A 75 3.60 -0.25 18.78
C LEU A 75 2.99 -0.47 17.38
N ILE A 76 1.83 -1.09 17.34
CA ILE A 76 1.08 -1.30 16.11
C ILE A 76 0.46 0.03 15.68
N VAL A 77 0.65 0.41 14.41
CA VAL A 77 -0.04 1.52 13.74
C VAL A 77 -0.77 0.95 12.54
N ASP A 78 -2.06 0.78 12.65
CA ASP A 78 -2.90 0.12 11.66
C ASP A 78 -4.28 0.77 11.57
N ALA A 79 -4.85 0.83 10.36
CA ALA A 79 -6.14 1.48 10.13
C ALA A 79 -7.34 0.73 10.75
N VAL A 80 -7.22 -0.59 10.91
CA VAL A 80 -8.26 -1.48 11.42
C VAL A 80 -8.04 -1.78 12.89
N THR A 81 -6.84 -2.24 13.26
CA THR A 81 -6.50 -2.62 14.63
C THR A 81 -6.30 -1.41 15.55
N GLY A 82 -5.94 -0.26 14.99
CA GLY A 82 -5.72 0.98 15.73
C GLY A 82 -4.25 1.25 16.05
N ILE A 83 -4.02 2.18 16.99
CA ILE A 83 -2.69 2.55 17.47
C ILE A 83 -2.51 1.96 18.85
N VAL A 84 -2.00 0.73 18.89
CA VAL A 84 -2.01 -0.08 20.11
C VAL A 84 -0.66 -0.72 20.38
N LYS A 85 -0.31 -0.88 21.65
CA LYS A 85 0.84 -1.68 22.06
C LYS A 85 0.39 -3.11 22.32
N ALA A 86 1.11 -4.08 21.72
CA ALA A 86 0.88 -5.51 21.94
C ALA A 86 2.12 -6.32 21.55
N ASP A 87 2.18 -7.56 22.03
CA ASP A 87 3.01 -8.58 21.40
C ASP A 87 2.27 -9.16 20.19
N ILE A 88 3.02 -9.57 19.16
CA ILE A 88 2.47 -10.19 17.95
C ILE A 88 3.07 -11.58 17.80
N GLY A 89 2.23 -12.59 17.83
CA GLY A 89 2.61 -13.99 17.63
C GLY A 89 2.41 -14.42 16.19
N LEU A 90 3.44 -15.01 15.57
CA LEU A 90 3.41 -15.51 14.19
C LEU A 90 3.51 -17.04 14.18
N LYS A 91 2.67 -17.68 13.38
CA LYS A 91 2.64 -19.13 13.20
C LYS A 91 2.39 -19.48 11.73
N ASP A 92 3.19 -20.36 11.16
CA ASP A 92 3.05 -20.84 9.78
C ASP A 92 2.91 -19.68 8.76
N GLY A 93 3.70 -18.62 8.97
CA GLY A 93 3.73 -17.44 8.11
C GLY A 93 2.56 -16.46 8.27
N ARG A 94 1.71 -16.66 9.26
CA ARG A 94 0.53 -15.82 9.52
C ARG A 94 0.55 -15.23 10.92
N ILE A 95 -0.18 -14.14 11.10
CA ILE A 95 -0.45 -13.56 12.41
C ILE A 95 -1.39 -14.50 13.15
N ALA A 96 -0.89 -15.15 14.21
CA ALA A 96 -1.63 -16.13 15.00
C ALA A 96 -2.38 -15.48 16.17
N ALA A 97 -1.77 -14.46 16.80
CA ALA A 97 -2.37 -13.75 17.92
C ALA A 97 -1.77 -12.33 18.06
N ILE A 98 -2.54 -11.42 18.64
CA ILE A 98 -2.14 -10.08 19.04
C ILE A 98 -2.59 -9.91 20.48
N GLY A 99 -1.66 -9.69 21.41
CA GLY A 99 -2.00 -9.64 22.83
C GLY A 99 -0.80 -9.71 23.73
N LYS A 100 -0.87 -10.51 24.79
CA LYS A 100 0.19 -10.72 25.77
C LYS A 100 0.96 -12.01 25.47
N ALA A 101 2.26 -11.92 25.27
CA ALA A 101 3.13 -13.08 25.13
C ALA A 101 3.71 -13.53 26.49
N GLY A 102 4.08 -14.81 26.59
CA GLY A 102 4.75 -15.33 27.75
C GLY A 102 4.63 -16.84 27.93
N ASN A 103 4.76 -17.24 29.19
CA ASN A 103 4.65 -18.60 29.64
C ASN A 103 3.36 -18.77 30.47
N PRO A 104 2.34 -19.47 29.96
CA PRO A 104 1.08 -19.63 30.66
C PRO A 104 1.18 -20.47 31.95
N ASP A 105 2.28 -21.19 32.15
CA ASP A 105 2.48 -22.02 33.36
C ASP A 105 2.86 -21.17 34.57
N ILE A 106 3.32 -19.92 34.37
CA ILE A 106 3.68 -19.00 35.45
C ILE A 106 2.94 -17.66 35.42
N GLN A 107 2.28 -17.32 34.31
CA GLN A 107 1.57 -16.06 34.12
C GLN A 107 0.16 -16.31 33.60
N PRO A 108 -0.87 -15.68 34.18
CA PRO A 108 -2.24 -15.76 33.65
C PRO A 108 -2.41 -14.89 32.41
N GLY A 109 -3.42 -15.17 31.59
CA GLY A 109 -3.85 -14.33 30.46
C GLY A 109 -2.82 -14.23 29.34
N VAL A 110 -2.05 -15.30 29.11
CA VAL A 110 -1.10 -15.37 27.99
C VAL A 110 -1.84 -15.79 26.72
N ASP A 111 -1.85 -14.93 25.73
CA ASP A 111 -2.44 -15.17 24.40
C ASP A 111 -1.42 -15.80 23.44
N ILE A 112 -0.13 -15.50 23.63
CA ILE A 112 0.97 -15.87 22.74
C ILE A 112 1.99 -16.69 23.53
N VAL A 113 1.98 -18.00 23.34
CA VAL A 113 2.84 -18.92 24.09
C VAL A 113 4.23 -18.95 23.45
N ILE A 114 5.25 -18.61 24.26
CA ILE A 114 6.66 -18.69 23.89
C ILE A 114 7.22 -20.05 24.32
N GLY A 115 7.92 -20.74 23.43
CA GLY A 115 8.59 -22.01 23.69
C GLY A 115 10.01 -22.06 23.16
N PRO A 116 10.71 -23.20 23.32
CA PRO A 116 12.09 -23.35 22.80
C PRO A 116 12.22 -23.20 21.29
N GLY A 117 11.12 -23.39 20.53
CA GLY A 117 11.05 -23.23 19.07
C GLY A 117 10.66 -21.83 18.61
N THR A 118 10.48 -20.87 19.52
CA THR A 118 10.05 -19.50 19.18
C THR A 118 11.24 -18.58 18.97
N GLU A 119 11.33 -17.94 17.78
CA GLU A 119 12.23 -16.83 17.53
C GLU A 119 11.68 -15.52 18.10
N VAL A 120 12.55 -14.60 18.48
CA VAL A 120 12.15 -13.33 19.10
C VAL A 120 12.64 -12.15 18.29
N ILE A 121 11.72 -11.27 17.93
CA ILE A 121 12.02 -9.97 17.33
C ILE A 121 11.67 -8.89 18.37
N ALA A 122 12.66 -8.06 18.71
CA ALA A 122 12.46 -6.96 19.64
C ALA A 122 11.63 -5.85 18.99
N GLY A 123 10.41 -5.65 19.50
CA GLY A 123 9.50 -4.58 19.07
C GLY A 123 9.51 -3.36 20.00
N GLU A 124 10.25 -3.41 21.09
CA GLU A 124 10.33 -2.33 22.07
C GLU A 124 10.81 -1.03 21.42
N GLY A 125 9.97 0.00 21.49
CA GLY A 125 10.24 1.29 20.85
C GLY A 125 10.18 1.29 19.32
N MET A 126 9.71 0.22 18.70
CA MET A 126 9.47 0.14 17.26
C MET A 126 8.00 0.31 16.92
N ILE A 127 7.72 0.98 15.82
CA ILE A 127 6.40 0.98 15.18
C ILE A 127 6.33 -0.21 14.24
N VAL A 128 5.21 -0.94 14.27
CA VAL A 128 4.92 -2.04 13.36
C VAL A 128 3.69 -1.70 12.53
N THR A 129 3.83 -1.79 11.20
CA THR A 129 2.73 -1.61 10.25
C THR A 129 2.55 -2.85 9.40
N ALA A 130 1.36 -3.01 8.82
CA ALA A 130 1.21 -3.92 7.68
C ALA A 130 2.10 -3.48 6.53
N GLY A 131 2.58 -4.41 5.73
CA GLY A 131 3.30 -4.10 4.51
C GLY A 131 2.45 -3.34 3.50
N GLY A 132 3.05 -2.37 2.83
CA GLY A 132 2.39 -1.55 1.82
C GLY A 132 1.95 -2.36 0.59
N ILE A 133 0.91 -1.87 -0.06
CA ILE A 133 0.38 -2.41 -1.32
C ILE A 133 0.37 -1.29 -2.35
N ASP A 134 1.08 -1.48 -3.44
CA ASP A 134 0.99 -0.60 -4.60
C ASP A 134 0.17 -1.27 -5.69
N SER A 135 -0.92 -0.63 -6.08
CA SER A 135 -1.91 -1.18 -7.01
C SER A 135 -1.83 -0.58 -8.44
N HIS A 136 -0.75 0.15 -8.73
CA HIS A 136 -0.53 0.73 -10.05
C HIS A 136 0.94 0.58 -10.48
N ILE A 137 1.29 -0.62 -10.96
CA ILE A 137 2.65 -0.98 -11.34
C ILE A 137 2.73 -1.27 -12.83
N HIS A 138 3.68 -0.61 -13.51
CA HIS A 138 4.16 -1.04 -14.82
C HIS A 138 5.34 -2.00 -14.62
N PHE A 139 5.14 -3.27 -14.90
CA PHE A 139 6.20 -4.28 -14.77
C PHE A 139 7.21 -4.19 -15.93
N ILE A 140 8.00 -3.12 -15.94
CA ILE A 140 9.03 -2.83 -16.94
C ILE A 140 10.37 -3.43 -16.50
N CYS A 141 10.91 -2.94 -15.39
CA CYS A 141 12.20 -3.35 -14.86
C CYS A 141 11.99 -4.14 -13.55
N PRO A 142 12.38 -5.41 -13.46
CA PRO A 142 12.13 -6.23 -12.27
C PRO A 142 12.87 -5.72 -11.03
N GLN A 143 13.95 -4.96 -11.17
CA GLN A 143 14.70 -4.38 -10.03
C GLN A 143 13.87 -3.39 -9.22
N GLN A 144 12.77 -2.85 -9.76
CA GLN A 144 11.84 -2.04 -8.98
C GLN A 144 11.22 -2.82 -7.80
N ILE A 145 11.22 -4.15 -7.84
CA ILE A 145 10.70 -4.99 -6.75
C ILE A 145 11.56 -4.86 -5.50
N ASP A 146 12.88 -4.75 -5.65
CA ASP A 146 13.78 -4.48 -4.52
C ASP A 146 13.52 -3.08 -3.94
N GLU A 147 13.34 -2.06 -4.79
CA GLU A 147 13.00 -0.70 -4.35
C GLU A 147 11.67 -0.66 -3.59
N ALA A 148 10.66 -1.39 -4.09
CA ALA A 148 9.39 -1.56 -3.39
C ALA A 148 9.58 -2.20 -2.02
N LEU A 149 10.26 -3.35 -1.96
CA LEU A 149 10.49 -4.07 -0.71
C LEU A 149 11.23 -3.20 0.31
N TYR A 150 12.31 -2.53 -0.10
CA TYR A 150 13.13 -1.71 0.79
C TYR A 150 12.42 -0.44 1.27
N SER A 151 11.37 -0.01 0.58
CA SER A 151 10.49 1.07 1.04
C SER A 151 9.39 0.63 2.02
N GLY A 152 9.18 -0.70 2.19
CA GLY A 152 8.13 -1.28 3.02
C GLY A 152 6.88 -1.72 2.24
N VAL A 153 6.92 -1.68 0.91
CA VAL A 153 5.88 -2.26 0.05
C VAL A 153 6.13 -3.76 -0.08
N THR A 154 5.12 -4.57 0.24
CA THR A 154 5.22 -6.04 0.26
C THR A 154 4.30 -6.72 -0.75
N THR A 155 3.46 -5.94 -1.42
CA THR A 155 2.53 -6.41 -2.46
C THR A 155 2.48 -5.41 -3.61
N MET A 156 2.65 -5.89 -4.84
CA MET A 156 2.60 -5.10 -6.06
C MET A 156 1.57 -5.68 -7.03
N LEU A 157 0.64 -4.84 -7.46
CA LEU A 157 -0.42 -5.18 -8.39
C LEU A 157 -0.32 -4.27 -9.62
N GLY A 158 -0.39 -4.85 -10.80
CA GLY A 158 -0.27 -4.09 -12.04
C GLY A 158 -0.16 -4.97 -13.27
N GLY A 159 0.40 -4.46 -14.34
CA GLY A 159 0.58 -5.21 -15.58
C GLY A 159 1.84 -4.87 -16.32
N GLY A 160 2.22 -5.74 -17.24
CA GLY A 160 3.39 -5.56 -18.09
C GLY A 160 4.15 -6.85 -18.35
N THR A 161 5.13 -6.75 -19.23
CA THR A 161 5.94 -7.88 -19.71
C THR A 161 7.41 -7.49 -19.91
N GLY A 162 7.89 -6.46 -19.21
CA GLY A 162 9.19 -5.86 -19.46
C GLY A 162 9.11 -4.57 -20.30
N PRO A 163 10.20 -4.09 -20.89
CA PRO A 163 10.25 -2.81 -21.60
C PRO A 163 9.61 -2.88 -23.01
N ALA A 164 8.42 -3.43 -23.10
CA ALA A 164 7.60 -3.43 -24.29
C ALA A 164 6.80 -2.13 -24.38
N THR A 165 6.56 -1.61 -25.59
CA THR A 165 5.84 -0.36 -25.82
C THR A 165 4.47 -0.35 -25.16
N GLY A 166 3.70 -1.46 -25.25
CA GLY A 166 2.42 -1.57 -24.57
C GLY A 166 2.53 -1.51 -23.04
N THR A 167 3.56 -2.09 -22.45
CA THR A 167 3.80 -2.03 -21.00
C THR A 167 4.22 -0.63 -20.55
N TYR A 168 5.02 0.06 -21.33
CA TYR A 168 5.39 1.46 -21.03
C TYR A 168 4.16 2.35 -20.84
N ALA A 169 3.16 2.16 -21.68
CA ALA A 169 1.97 3.00 -21.65
C ALA A 169 0.87 2.48 -20.69
N THR A 170 0.65 1.16 -20.57
CA THR A 170 -0.72 0.70 -20.26
C THR A 170 -0.92 -0.21 -19.04
N THR A 171 0.08 -0.64 -18.32
CA THR A 171 -0.07 -1.57 -17.18
C THR A 171 -0.84 -2.87 -17.50
N CYS A 172 -0.70 -3.41 -18.71
CA CYS A 172 -1.39 -4.62 -19.14
C CYS A 172 -0.44 -5.78 -19.37
N THR A 173 -0.77 -6.97 -18.88
CA THR A 173 -0.16 -8.25 -19.23
C THR A 173 -1.12 -8.99 -20.18
N PRO A 174 -0.95 -8.89 -21.50
CA PRO A 174 -1.96 -9.32 -22.46
C PRO A 174 -1.88 -10.80 -22.81
N GLY A 175 -3.03 -11.47 -22.80
CA GLY A 175 -3.20 -12.82 -23.30
C GLY A 175 -2.54 -13.94 -22.48
N PRO A 176 -3.04 -15.19 -22.62
CA PRO A 176 -2.63 -16.32 -21.76
C PRO A 176 -1.12 -16.61 -21.77
N TRP A 177 -0.46 -16.47 -22.92
CA TRP A 177 0.97 -16.77 -23.03
C TRP A 177 1.82 -15.84 -22.13
N HIS A 178 1.60 -14.52 -22.21
CA HIS A 178 2.35 -13.56 -21.39
C HIS A 178 1.98 -13.68 -19.91
N ILE A 179 0.69 -13.91 -19.62
CA ILE A 179 0.22 -14.08 -18.23
C ILE A 179 0.95 -15.27 -17.58
N HIS A 180 1.01 -16.41 -18.25
CA HIS A 180 1.72 -17.59 -17.74
C HIS A 180 3.22 -17.31 -17.54
N ARG A 181 3.89 -16.63 -18.49
CA ARG A 181 5.33 -16.25 -18.33
C ARG A 181 5.53 -15.33 -17.14
N MET A 182 4.63 -14.37 -16.91
CA MET A 182 4.74 -13.48 -15.76
C MET A 182 4.42 -14.17 -14.43
N LEU A 183 3.51 -15.14 -14.41
CA LEU A 183 3.28 -15.98 -13.22
C LEU A 183 4.52 -16.80 -12.87
N GLU A 184 5.22 -17.38 -13.86
CA GLU A 184 6.48 -18.07 -13.65
C GLU A 184 7.60 -17.14 -13.20
N ALA A 185 7.70 -15.94 -13.77
CA ALA A 185 8.70 -14.95 -13.36
C ALA A 185 8.49 -14.47 -11.91
N ALA A 186 7.23 -14.42 -11.44
CA ALA A 186 6.88 -14.05 -10.08
C ALA A 186 7.52 -14.95 -9.01
N GLU A 187 7.87 -16.19 -9.35
CA GLU A 187 8.52 -17.17 -8.46
C GLU A 187 9.88 -16.69 -7.92
N ALA A 188 10.55 -15.75 -8.61
CA ALA A 188 11.89 -15.29 -8.28
C ALA A 188 11.96 -14.22 -7.18
N PHE A 189 10.83 -13.66 -6.74
CA PHE A 189 10.82 -12.44 -5.92
C PHE A 189 10.18 -12.64 -4.55
N PRO A 190 10.73 -12.04 -3.46
CA PRO A 190 10.14 -12.03 -2.13
C PRO A 190 9.01 -10.98 -2.04
N MET A 191 8.05 -11.05 -2.94
CA MET A 191 6.98 -10.07 -3.11
C MET A 191 5.68 -10.80 -3.42
N ASN A 192 4.56 -10.34 -2.87
CA ASN A 192 3.27 -10.77 -3.36
C ASN A 192 2.98 -10.05 -4.66
N LEU A 193 2.63 -10.78 -5.69
CA LEU A 193 2.40 -10.23 -7.02
C LEU A 193 1.01 -10.60 -7.54
N GLY A 194 0.42 -9.69 -8.30
CA GLY A 194 -0.82 -9.93 -9.04
C GLY A 194 -0.81 -9.14 -10.35
N PHE A 195 -1.28 -9.76 -11.43
CA PHE A 195 -1.21 -9.18 -12.76
C PHE A 195 -2.58 -8.78 -13.29
N LEU A 196 -2.62 -7.65 -14.02
CA LEU A 196 -3.80 -7.14 -14.72
C LEU A 196 -3.71 -7.52 -16.20
N GLY A 197 -4.76 -8.11 -16.75
CA GLY A 197 -4.91 -8.38 -18.17
C GLY A 197 -5.34 -7.14 -18.95
N LYS A 198 -5.27 -7.19 -20.27
CA LYS A 198 -5.75 -6.14 -21.15
C LYS A 198 -7.27 -6.15 -21.22
N GLY A 199 -7.92 -5.08 -20.74
CA GLY A 199 -9.37 -4.96 -20.68
C GLY A 199 -10.03 -4.43 -21.96
N ASN A 200 -9.26 -3.88 -22.88
CA ASN A 200 -9.78 -3.23 -24.09
C ASN A 200 -10.20 -4.27 -25.15
N ALA A 201 -11.41 -4.75 -25.03
CA ALA A 201 -12.08 -5.58 -26.05
C ALA A 201 -13.59 -5.34 -25.99
N SER A 202 -14.25 -5.33 -27.14
CA SER A 202 -15.72 -5.17 -27.25
C SER A 202 -16.45 -6.51 -27.36
N LEU A 203 -15.73 -7.64 -27.33
CA LEU A 203 -16.27 -9.00 -27.25
C LEU A 203 -15.66 -9.71 -26.03
N PRO A 204 -16.45 -10.50 -25.28
CA PRO A 204 -16.06 -10.97 -23.96
C PRO A 204 -15.07 -12.16 -23.95
N GLU A 205 -14.97 -12.93 -25.04
CA GLU A 205 -14.21 -14.17 -25.07
C GLU A 205 -12.73 -13.93 -24.77
N ALA A 206 -12.14 -12.92 -25.40
CA ALA A 206 -10.71 -12.56 -25.21
C ALA A 206 -10.42 -12.02 -23.80
N LEU A 207 -11.42 -11.53 -23.09
CA LEU A 207 -11.30 -11.10 -21.71
C LEU A 207 -11.40 -12.29 -20.75
N ARG A 208 -12.34 -13.20 -20.99
CA ARG A 208 -12.52 -14.42 -20.18
C ARG A 208 -11.26 -15.29 -20.20
N GLU A 209 -10.65 -15.52 -21.37
CA GLU A 209 -9.44 -16.34 -21.47
C GLU A 209 -8.27 -15.76 -20.64
N GLN A 210 -8.14 -14.43 -20.54
CA GLN A 210 -7.12 -13.80 -19.71
C GLN A 210 -7.40 -14.00 -18.21
N VAL A 211 -8.65 -13.89 -17.78
CA VAL A 211 -9.04 -14.16 -16.40
C VAL A 211 -8.80 -15.61 -16.05
N GLU A 212 -9.15 -16.55 -16.93
CA GLU A 212 -8.87 -17.98 -16.78
C GLU A 212 -7.38 -18.30 -16.76
N ALA A 213 -6.55 -17.51 -17.46
CA ALA A 213 -5.09 -17.66 -17.47
C ALA A 213 -4.41 -17.17 -16.19
N GLY A 214 -5.08 -16.38 -15.32
CA GLY A 214 -4.59 -16.09 -13.99
C GLY A 214 -4.49 -14.62 -13.60
N VAL A 215 -4.99 -13.68 -14.41
CA VAL A 215 -4.99 -12.28 -13.98
C VAL A 215 -5.99 -12.04 -12.85
N ILE A 216 -5.67 -11.08 -11.97
CA ILE A 216 -6.52 -10.66 -10.84
C ILE A 216 -7.55 -9.60 -11.21
N GLY A 217 -7.42 -9.04 -12.41
CA GLY A 217 -8.26 -7.96 -12.89
C GLY A 217 -7.94 -7.63 -14.34
N LEU A 218 -8.69 -6.69 -14.88
CA LEU A 218 -8.55 -6.21 -16.25
C LEU A 218 -8.25 -4.70 -16.23
N LYS A 219 -7.32 -4.26 -17.07
CA LYS A 219 -6.94 -2.86 -17.20
C LYS A 219 -7.43 -2.29 -18.52
N LEU A 220 -8.18 -1.20 -18.44
CA LEU A 220 -8.58 -0.36 -19.56
C LEU A 220 -7.61 0.82 -19.69
N HIS A 221 -7.17 1.10 -20.91
CA HIS A 221 -6.29 2.22 -21.22
C HIS A 221 -6.62 2.81 -22.58
N GLU A 222 -6.58 4.15 -22.70
CA GLU A 222 -6.95 4.88 -23.92
C GLU A 222 -6.12 4.45 -25.14
N ASP A 223 -4.82 4.17 -24.99
CA ASP A 223 -3.96 3.72 -26.09
C ASP A 223 -4.46 2.44 -26.79
N TRP A 224 -5.29 1.68 -26.13
CA TRP A 224 -5.95 0.49 -26.67
C TRP A 224 -7.40 0.76 -27.12
N GLY A 225 -7.89 2.00 -26.98
CA GLY A 225 -9.26 2.38 -27.30
C GLY A 225 -10.23 2.11 -26.13
N THR A 226 -10.37 3.05 -25.20
CA THR A 226 -11.29 2.96 -24.05
C THR A 226 -12.65 3.53 -24.40
N THR A 227 -13.32 2.91 -25.37
CA THR A 227 -14.68 3.28 -25.79
C THR A 227 -15.74 2.84 -24.76
N PRO A 228 -16.94 3.45 -24.71
CA PRO A 228 -18.03 2.99 -23.86
C PRO A 228 -18.36 1.50 -24.05
N ALA A 229 -18.24 0.97 -25.26
CA ALA A 229 -18.46 -0.45 -25.55
C ALA A 229 -17.37 -1.35 -24.92
N ALA A 230 -16.10 -0.95 -24.98
CA ALA A 230 -15.01 -1.67 -24.34
C ALA A 230 -15.14 -1.64 -22.81
N ILE A 231 -15.49 -0.49 -22.22
CA ILE A 231 -15.74 -0.34 -20.78
C ILE A 231 -16.89 -1.27 -20.33
N ASP A 232 -18.01 -1.25 -21.04
CA ASP A 232 -19.18 -2.07 -20.72
C ASP A 232 -18.89 -3.57 -20.82
N CYS A 233 -18.21 -4.00 -21.89
CA CYS A 233 -17.79 -5.38 -22.07
C CYS A 233 -16.84 -5.85 -20.97
N CYS A 234 -15.83 -5.03 -20.65
CA CYS A 234 -14.85 -5.33 -19.62
C CYS A 234 -15.50 -5.49 -18.24
N LEU A 235 -16.37 -4.55 -17.84
CA LEU A 235 -17.11 -4.62 -16.58
C LEU A 235 -18.08 -5.80 -16.53
N THR A 236 -18.69 -6.18 -17.65
CA THR A 236 -19.58 -7.36 -17.73
C THR A 236 -18.81 -8.64 -17.44
N VAL A 237 -17.65 -8.85 -18.06
CA VAL A 237 -16.80 -10.03 -17.78
C VAL A 237 -16.28 -10.00 -16.35
N ALA A 238 -15.92 -8.83 -15.85
CA ALA A 238 -15.46 -8.69 -14.46
C ALA A 238 -16.56 -9.07 -13.46
N ASP A 239 -17.81 -8.66 -13.70
CA ASP A 239 -18.97 -9.04 -12.86
C ASP A 239 -19.24 -10.55 -12.89
N GLU A 240 -19.08 -11.19 -14.05
CA GLU A 240 -19.23 -12.64 -14.20
C GLU A 240 -18.16 -13.45 -13.46
N MET A 241 -16.91 -12.95 -13.41
CA MET A 241 -15.74 -13.70 -12.95
C MET A 241 -15.14 -13.23 -11.63
N ASP A 242 -15.77 -12.24 -10.99
CA ASP A 242 -15.35 -11.61 -9.72
C ASP A 242 -13.88 -11.16 -9.74
N VAL A 243 -13.55 -10.30 -10.69
CA VAL A 243 -12.25 -9.65 -10.79
C VAL A 243 -12.40 -8.13 -10.88
N GLN A 244 -11.35 -7.37 -10.49
CA GLN A 244 -11.42 -5.91 -10.53
C GLN A 244 -11.20 -5.37 -11.95
N VAL A 245 -11.77 -4.20 -12.25
CA VAL A 245 -11.41 -3.40 -13.42
C VAL A 245 -10.72 -2.14 -12.95
N ALA A 246 -9.52 -1.91 -13.50
CA ALA A 246 -8.79 -0.66 -13.34
C ALA A 246 -8.84 0.13 -14.64
N ILE A 247 -8.99 1.47 -14.55
CA ILE A 247 -9.12 2.30 -15.74
C ILE A 247 -8.22 3.53 -15.69
N HIS A 248 -7.46 3.72 -16.79
CA HIS A 248 -6.94 4.99 -17.26
C HIS A 248 -7.94 5.49 -18.32
N THR A 249 -8.61 6.59 -18.07
CA THR A 249 -9.70 7.06 -18.93
C THR A 249 -9.17 7.73 -20.20
N ASP A 250 -10.06 8.04 -21.15
CA ASP A 250 -9.72 8.73 -22.38
C ASP A 250 -9.23 10.16 -22.11
N THR A 251 -7.97 10.44 -22.39
CA THR A 251 -7.37 11.76 -22.19
C THR A 251 -7.63 12.73 -23.34
N LEU A 252 -7.89 12.23 -24.54
CA LEU A 252 -8.12 13.03 -25.72
C LEU A 252 -9.60 13.36 -25.95
N ASN A 253 -10.50 12.81 -25.11
CA ASN A 253 -11.95 12.88 -25.28
C ASN A 253 -12.42 12.34 -26.66
N GLU A 254 -11.68 11.38 -27.23
CA GLU A 254 -12.01 10.79 -28.53
C GLU A 254 -13.27 9.95 -28.48
N SER A 255 -13.55 9.32 -27.34
CA SER A 255 -14.72 8.47 -27.12
C SER A 255 -15.88 9.20 -26.42
N GLY A 256 -15.83 10.52 -26.35
CA GLY A 256 -16.78 11.38 -25.64
C GLY A 256 -16.19 12.05 -24.42
N PHE A 257 -17.02 12.76 -23.68
CA PHE A 257 -16.62 13.45 -22.45
C PHE A 257 -16.70 12.52 -21.22
N VAL A 258 -16.28 12.99 -20.06
CA VAL A 258 -16.28 12.24 -18.81
C VAL A 258 -17.64 11.61 -18.48
N GLU A 259 -18.75 12.29 -18.83
CA GLU A 259 -20.11 11.78 -18.65
C GLU A 259 -20.38 10.51 -19.46
N ALA A 260 -19.82 10.38 -20.65
CA ALA A 260 -19.94 9.17 -21.48
C ALA A 260 -19.19 8.00 -20.85
N THR A 261 -18.00 8.24 -20.32
CA THR A 261 -17.20 7.26 -19.58
C THR A 261 -17.92 6.81 -18.30
N ILE A 262 -18.36 7.76 -17.47
CA ILE A 262 -19.12 7.47 -16.24
C ILE A 262 -20.42 6.72 -16.54
N GLY A 263 -21.13 7.12 -17.62
CA GLY A 263 -22.34 6.43 -18.09
C GLY A 263 -22.08 4.97 -18.45
N ALA A 264 -20.91 4.65 -19.01
CA ALA A 264 -20.52 3.29 -19.35
C ALA A 264 -20.23 2.41 -18.13
N PHE A 265 -19.90 3.00 -16.96
CA PHE A 265 -19.76 2.24 -15.71
C PHE A 265 -21.08 1.61 -15.26
N LYS A 266 -22.21 2.24 -15.54
CA LYS A 266 -23.57 1.76 -15.17
C LYS A 266 -23.69 1.44 -13.68
N GLY A 267 -23.03 2.22 -12.81
CA GLY A 267 -23.00 2.03 -11.36
C GLY A 267 -22.22 0.80 -10.86
N ARG A 268 -21.49 0.12 -11.74
CA ARG A 268 -20.64 -1.03 -11.39
C ARG A 268 -19.32 -0.56 -10.74
N THR A 269 -18.80 -1.36 -9.83
CA THR A 269 -17.52 -1.07 -9.15
C THR A 269 -16.36 -0.99 -10.14
N ILE A 270 -15.54 0.06 -10.00
CA ILE A 270 -14.36 0.29 -10.83
C ILE A 270 -13.28 1.05 -10.05
N HIS A 271 -12.02 0.66 -10.25
CA HIS A 271 -10.86 1.36 -9.72
C HIS A 271 -10.36 2.38 -10.75
N THR A 272 -10.40 3.66 -10.43
CA THR A 272 -9.88 4.72 -11.32
C THR A 272 -8.48 5.13 -10.89
N PHE A 273 -7.55 5.15 -11.84
CA PHE A 273 -6.17 5.55 -11.64
C PHE A 273 -6.01 7.06 -11.79
N HIS A 274 -5.01 7.67 -11.09
CA HIS A 274 -4.69 9.12 -11.15
C HIS A 274 -5.94 9.99 -11.39
N THR A 275 -6.94 9.81 -10.52
CA THR A 275 -8.29 10.36 -10.70
C THR A 275 -8.37 11.89 -10.55
N GLU A 276 -7.25 12.56 -10.25
CA GLU A 276 -7.17 14.03 -10.30
C GLU A 276 -7.00 14.58 -11.72
N GLY A 277 -6.51 13.75 -12.67
CA GLY A 277 -6.47 14.02 -14.09
C GLY A 277 -5.09 14.34 -14.69
N ALA A 278 -4.08 14.75 -13.91
CA ALA A 278 -2.76 15.12 -14.46
C ALA A 278 -1.97 13.93 -15.00
N GLY A 279 -2.12 12.75 -14.38
CA GLY A 279 -1.49 11.50 -14.84
C GLY A 279 -2.14 10.90 -16.08
N GLY A 280 -3.26 11.43 -16.52
CA GLY A 280 -4.07 10.96 -17.63
C GLY A 280 -5.52 10.68 -17.21
N GLY A 281 -6.42 10.92 -18.12
CA GLY A 281 -7.85 10.85 -17.89
C GLY A 281 -8.54 12.08 -18.48
N HIS A 282 -9.86 12.14 -18.46
CA HIS A 282 -10.59 13.33 -18.90
C HIS A 282 -10.15 14.55 -18.10
N ALA A 283 -9.37 15.42 -18.69
CA ALA A 283 -8.86 16.61 -18.03
C ALA A 283 -9.77 17.82 -18.34
N PRO A 284 -10.14 18.62 -17.32
CA PRO A 284 -9.85 18.45 -15.89
C PRO A 284 -10.91 17.63 -15.13
N ASP A 285 -11.88 17.07 -15.80
CA ASP A 285 -13.17 16.66 -15.25
C ASP A 285 -13.19 15.31 -14.54
N ILE A 286 -12.20 14.45 -14.77
CA ILE A 286 -12.21 13.09 -14.18
C ILE A 286 -12.30 13.08 -12.65
N ILE A 287 -11.83 14.12 -11.99
CA ILE A 287 -11.90 14.27 -10.54
C ILE A 287 -13.35 14.21 -10.00
N LYS A 288 -14.36 14.54 -10.83
CA LYS A 288 -15.79 14.39 -10.49
C LYS A 288 -16.16 12.93 -10.17
N ALA A 289 -15.48 11.96 -10.80
CA ALA A 289 -15.75 10.55 -10.58
C ALA A 289 -15.50 10.12 -9.12
N THR A 290 -14.68 10.86 -8.36
CA THR A 290 -14.43 10.59 -6.95
C THR A 290 -15.66 10.75 -6.05
N SER A 291 -16.71 11.44 -6.52
CA SER A 291 -18.01 11.57 -5.84
C SER A 291 -18.88 10.32 -5.92
N LEU A 292 -18.58 9.39 -6.82
CA LEU A 292 -19.46 8.28 -7.15
C LEU A 292 -19.28 7.12 -6.17
N PRO A 293 -20.38 6.50 -5.67
CA PRO A 293 -20.32 5.45 -4.67
C PRO A 293 -19.73 4.13 -5.17
N ASN A 294 -19.65 3.94 -6.49
CA ASN A 294 -19.11 2.75 -7.15
C ASN A 294 -17.67 2.96 -7.66
N VAL A 295 -17.12 4.16 -7.55
CA VAL A 295 -15.75 4.48 -7.99
C VAL A 295 -14.81 4.41 -6.81
N LEU A 296 -13.72 3.66 -6.97
CA LEU A 296 -12.65 3.51 -5.99
C LEU A 296 -11.42 4.28 -6.51
N PRO A 297 -11.27 5.58 -6.16
CA PRO A 297 -10.25 6.42 -6.76
C PRO A 297 -8.90 6.25 -6.11
N SER A 298 -7.84 6.24 -6.93
CA SER A 298 -6.46 6.34 -6.47
C SER A 298 -5.75 7.55 -7.07
N SER A 299 -4.80 8.06 -6.31
CA SER A 299 -3.79 9.00 -6.76
C SER A 299 -2.50 8.29 -7.10
N THR A 300 -1.66 8.96 -7.88
CA THR A 300 -0.28 8.54 -8.12
C THR A 300 0.69 9.53 -7.47
N ASN A 301 1.86 9.06 -7.08
CA ASN A 301 2.74 9.84 -6.23
C ASN A 301 3.44 11.07 -6.89
N PRO A 302 3.53 11.21 -8.22
CA PRO A 302 4.12 12.41 -8.82
C PRO A 302 3.41 13.73 -8.47
N THR A 303 2.08 13.73 -8.33
CA THR A 303 1.31 14.93 -7.98
C THR A 303 1.25 15.20 -6.48
N MET A 304 1.66 14.23 -5.66
CA MET A 304 1.47 14.20 -4.22
C MET A 304 2.77 14.34 -3.42
N PRO A 305 2.80 15.23 -2.42
CA PRO A 305 1.91 16.38 -2.24
C PRO A 305 2.21 17.49 -3.24
N TYR A 306 1.26 18.39 -3.48
CA TYR A 306 1.47 19.57 -4.31
C TYR A 306 2.57 20.48 -3.74
N THR A 307 3.63 20.70 -4.51
CA THR A 307 4.79 21.52 -4.18
C THR A 307 5.01 22.60 -5.23
N VAL A 308 5.93 23.54 -4.96
CA VAL A 308 6.30 24.59 -5.93
C VAL A 308 6.88 24.05 -7.23
N ASN A 309 7.40 22.83 -7.24
CA ASN A 309 7.99 22.19 -8.42
C ASN A 309 7.05 21.22 -9.14
N THR A 310 5.91 20.85 -8.52
CA THR A 310 5.08 19.74 -9.02
C THR A 310 4.60 19.96 -10.45
N ILE A 311 4.24 21.20 -10.81
CA ILE A 311 3.72 21.50 -12.16
C ILE A 311 4.79 21.28 -13.23
N ASP A 312 5.98 21.85 -13.01
CA ASP A 312 7.08 21.77 -13.98
C ASP A 312 7.60 20.32 -14.10
N GLU A 313 7.80 19.64 -12.95
CA GLU A 313 8.23 18.24 -12.93
C GLU A 313 7.22 17.31 -13.63
N HIS A 314 5.93 17.56 -13.42
CA HIS A 314 4.89 16.73 -14.02
C HIS A 314 4.77 17.00 -15.53
N LEU A 315 4.94 18.25 -15.96
CA LEU A 315 4.98 18.62 -17.38
C LEU A 315 6.12 17.88 -18.10
N ASP A 316 7.32 17.92 -17.54
CA ASP A 316 8.48 17.20 -18.10
C ASP A 316 8.23 15.69 -18.20
N MET A 317 7.67 15.08 -17.16
CA MET A 317 7.36 13.65 -17.17
C MET A 317 6.31 13.31 -18.23
N LEU A 318 5.26 14.12 -18.35
CA LEU A 318 4.19 13.90 -19.33
C LEU A 318 4.71 14.01 -20.75
N MET A 319 5.55 15.01 -21.05
CA MET A 319 6.21 15.15 -22.34
C MET A 319 7.00 13.90 -22.73
N VAL A 320 7.75 13.33 -21.80
CA VAL A 320 8.55 12.11 -22.03
C VAL A 320 7.66 10.88 -22.20
N CYS A 321 6.68 10.66 -21.31
CA CYS A 321 5.84 9.46 -21.32
C CYS A 321 4.95 9.37 -22.56
N HIS A 322 4.49 10.50 -23.07
CA HIS A 322 3.64 10.54 -24.27
C HIS A 322 4.42 10.79 -25.57
N HIS A 323 5.76 10.72 -25.52
CA HIS A 323 6.64 10.94 -26.69
C HIS A 323 6.41 12.29 -27.39
N LEU A 324 6.10 13.33 -26.61
CA LEU A 324 5.90 14.69 -27.11
C LEU A 324 7.23 15.41 -27.32
N ASP A 325 7.25 16.36 -28.26
CA ASP A 325 8.43 17.15 -28.60
C ASP A 325 8.29 18.58 -28.07
N PRO A 326 9.19 19.06 -27.19
CA PRO A 326 9.13 20.41 -26.63
C PRO A 326 9.38 21.51 -27.69
N SER A 327 9.85 21.17 -28.88
CA SER A 327 9.99 22.09 -29.99
C SER A 327 8.71 22.28 -30.82
N ILE A 328 7.69 21.43 -30.57
CA ILE A 328 6.39 21.49 -31.27
C ILE A 328 5.39 22.17 -30.33
N ALA A 329 4.89 23.34 -30.74
CA ALA A 329 3.98 24.15 -29.93
C ALA A 329 2.67 23.42 -29.57
N GLU A 330 2.15 22.60 -30.49
CA GLU A 330 0.94 21.80 -30.29
C GLU A 330 1.15 20.70 -29.24
N ASP A 331 2.31 20.07 -29.20
CA ASP A 331 2.66 19.07 -28.20
C ASP A 331 2.76 19.70 -26.80
N VAL A 332 3.38 20.86 -26.70
CA VAL A 332 3.47 21.61 -25.43
C VAL A 332 2.06 22.03 -24.98
N ALA A 333 1.25 22.57 -25.87
CA ALA A 333 -0.13 22.99 -25.54
C ALA A 333 -0.99 21.79 -25.09
N PHE A 334 -0.80 20.63 -25.69
CA PHE A 334 -1.44 19.40 -25.29
C PHE A 334 -1.03 19.00 -23.86
N ALA A 335 0.26 18.98 -23.56
CA ALA A 335 0.76 18.65 -22.22
C ALA A 335 0.24 19.66 -21.17
N GLU A 336 0.33 20.97 -21.44
CA GLU A 336 -0.16 22.02 -20.57
C GLU A 336 -1.68 21.95 -20.36
N SER A 337 -2.44 21.45 -21.34
CA SER A 337 -3.90 21.31 -21.20
C SER A 337 -4.32 20.33 -20.10
N ARG A 338 -3.46 19.39 -19.71
CA ARG A 338 -3.75 18.33 -18.76
C ARG A 338 -3.32 18.63 -17.34
N ILE A 339 -2.23 19.38 -17.18
CA ILE A 339 -1.64 19.65 -15.87
C ILE A 339 -2.24 20.94 -15.33
N ARG A 340 -3.04 20.81 -14.28
CA ARG A 340 -3.76 21.93 -13.67
C ARG A 340 -3.44 22.00 -12.19
N ARG A 341 -2.89 23.11 -11.73
CA ARG A 341 -2.63 23.36 -10.32
C ARG A 341 -3.91 23.28 -9.47
N GLU A 342 -5.05 23.64 -10.05
CA GLU A 342 -6.35 23.66 -9.37
C GLU A 342 -6.78 22.22 -8.98
N THR A 343 -6.66 21.25 -9.89
CA THR A 343 -6.99 19.85 -9.61
C THR A 343 -5.96 19.19 -8.71
N ILE A 344 -4.67 19.47 -8.89
CA ILE A 344 -3.57 18.96 -8.06
C ILE A 344 -3.68 19.52 -6.63
N ALA A 345 -3.98 20.81 -6.46
CA ALA A 345 -4.22 21.38 -5.13
C ALA A 345 -5.47 20.80 -4.45
N ALA A 346 -6.53 20.57 -5.23
CA ALA A 346 -7.75 19.94 -4.72
C ALA A 346 -7.52 18.48 -4.31
N GLU A 347 -6.65 17.75 -5.01
CA GLU A 347 -6.29 16.37 -4.71
C GLU A 347 -5.77 16.21 -3.27
N ASP A 348 -4.82 17.04 -2.84
CA ASP A 348 -4.30 17.03 -1.46
C ASP A 348 -5.42 17.17 -0.43
N ILE A 349 -6.34 18.11 -0.66
CA ILE A 349 -7.47 18.37 0.24
C ILE A 349 -8.44 17.19 0.26
N LEU A 350 -8.76 16.64 -0.91
CA LEU A 350 -9.66 15.50 -1.05
C LEU A 350 -9.09 14.23 -0.40
N HIS A 351 -7.77 14.07 -0.39
CA HIS A 351 -7.12 13.03 0.42
C HIS A 351 -7.38 13.20 1.91
N ASP A 352 -7.24 14.42 2.42
CA ASP A 352 -7.45 14.71 3.83
C ASP A 352 -8.93 14.65 4.25
N MET A 353 -9.85 14.89 3.30
CA MET A 353 -11.29 14.69 3.47
C MET A 353 -11.71 13.21 3.40
N GLY A 354 -10.82 12.30 2.99
CA GLY A 354 -11.15 10.89 2.81
C GLY A 354 -11.95 10.59 1.55
N VAL A 355 -11.81 11.43 0.52
CA VAL A 355 -12.46 11.26 -0.78
C VAL A 355 -11.62 10.37 -1.69
N PHE A 356 -10.32 10.60 -1.81
CA PHE A 356 -9.43 9.66 -2.46
C PHE A 356 -9.16 8.45 -1.55
N SER A 357 -9.45 7.27 -2.04
CA SER A 357 -9.40 6.03 -1.24
C SER A 357 -8.00 5.43 -1.14
N MET A 358 -7.16 5.61 -2.16
CA MET A 358 -5.86 4.95 -2.29
C MET A 358 -4.77 5.89 -2.77
N MET A 359 -3.53 5.51 -2.43
CA MET A 359 -2.29 6.05 -2.98
C MET A 359 -1.54 4.92 -3.69
N SER A 360 -1.04 5.18 -4.89
CA SER A 360 -0.24 4.25 -5.71
C SER A 360 0.93 4.97 -6.35
N SER A 361 1.75 4.27 -7.14
CA SER A 361 2.93 4.90 -7.72
C SER A 361 2.77 5.35 -9.16
N ASP A 362 2.17 4.56 -10.02
CA ASP A 362 2.36 4.63 -11.47
C ASP A 362 3.82 4.33 -11.85
N SER A 363 4.36 3.28 -11.22
CA SER A 363 5.79 2.97 -11.23
C SER A 363 6.34 2.78 -12.63
N GLN A 364 7.41 3.50 -12.93
CA GLN A 364 8.17 3.48 -14.18
C GLN A 364 7.45 4.07 -15.40
N ALA A 365 6.17 4.47 -15.29
CA ALA A 365 5.54 5.32 -16.31
C ALA A 365 5.73 6.80 -15.96
N MET A 366 5.19 7.26 -14.81
CA MET A 366 5.38 8.65 -14.36
C MET A 366 5.79 8.71 -12.87
N GLY A 367 5.65 7.65 -12.09
CA GLY A 367 5.92 7.63 -10.66
C GLY A 367 6.97 6.63 -10.22
N ARG A 368 7.13 6.51 -8.90
CA ARG A 368 8.20 5.74 -8.24
C ARG A 368 7.63 4.88 -7.13
N VAL A 369 7.75 3.56 -7.25
CA VAL A 369 7.26 2.60 -6.25
C VAL A 369 7.85 2.83 -4.86
N GLY A 370 9.13 3.17 -4.77
CA GLY A 370 9.83 3.46 -3.51
C GLY A 370 9.34 4.71 -2.78
N GLU A 371 8.48 5.53 -3.40
CA GLU A 371 8.00 6.78 -2.83
C GLU A 371 6.52 6.75 -2.38
N VAL A 372 5.79 5.65 -2.57
CA VAL A 372 4.37 5.58 -2.20
C VAL A 372 4.16 5.93 -0.73
N ILE A 373 4.92 5.30 0.16
CA ILE A 373 4.78 5.51 1.62
C ILE A 373 5.25 6.90 2.01
N ILE A 374 6.41 7.33 1.55
CA ILE A 374 6.97 8.66 1.85
C ILE A 374 5.99 9.77 1.42
N ARG A 375 5.53 9.75 0.18
CA ARG A 375 4.63 10.78 -0.36
C ARG A 375 3.28 10.82 0.36
N THR A 376 2.78 9.66 0.78
CA THR A 376 1.56 9.59 1.60
C THR A 376 1.74 10.34 2.93
N TRP A 377 2.87 10.18 3.61
CA TRP A 377 3.13 10.85 4.88
C TRP A 377 3.50 12.32 4.72
N GLN A 378 4.15 12.69 3.62
CA GLN A 378 4.39 14.09 3.26
C GLN A 378 3.07 14.83 3.01
N ALA A 379 2.12 14.20 2.31
CA ALA A 379 0.78 14.75 2.09
C ALA A 379 0.00 14.90 3.42
N ALA A 380 0.03 13.88 4.29
CA ALA A 380 -0.59 13.96 5.61
C ALA A 380 -0.02 15.10 6.47
N HIS A 381 1.31 15.27 6.45
CA HIS A 381 1.97 16.39 7.13
C HIS A 381 1.53 17.74 6.56
N LYS A 382 1.60 17.92 5.22
CA LYS A 382 1.17 19.16 4.57
C LYS A 382 -0.26 19.53 4.95
N MET A 383 -1.16 18.55 4.91
CA MET A 383 -2.55 18.77 5.26
C MET A 383 -2.72 19.11 6.75
N LYS A 384 -1.94 18.52 7.65
CA LYS A 384 -1.93 18.91 9.06
C LYS A 384 -1.50 20.36 9.23
N VAL A 385 -0.45 20.79 8.55
CA VAL A 385 0.09 22.16 8.64
C VAL A 385 -0.88 23.18 8.08
N GLN A 386 -1.47 22.90 6.91
CA GLN A 386 -2.31 23.88 6.22
C GLN A 386 -3.76 23.87 6.66
N ARG A 387 -4.30 22.73 7.10
CA ARG A 387 -5.72 22.58 7.46
C ARG A 387 -5.97 22.38 8.96
N GLY A 388 -4.91 22.17 9.75
CA GLY A 388 -5.01 21.97 11.19
C GLY A 388 -5.52 20.57 11.58
N THR A 389 -6.24 20.52 12.71
CA THR A 389 -6.78 19.28 13.30
C THR A 389 -8.05 18.85 12.58
N LEU A 390 -8.19 17.55 12.27
CA LEU A 390 -9.45 17.01 11.75
C LEU A 390 -10.53 17.01 12.83
N PRO A 391 -11.83 17.05 12.44
CA PRO A 391 -12.93 16.97 13.41
C PRO A 391 -12.90 15.71 14.29
N GLU A 392 -12.39 14.60 13.77
CA GLU A 392 -12.27 13.32 14.46
C GLU A 392 -11.03 13.22 15.36
N ASP A 393 -10.08 14.14 15.21
CA ASP A 393 -8.87 14.26 16.01
C ASP A 393 -9.03 15.34 17.11
N ASN A 394 -7.98 15.58 17.87
CA ASN A 394 -7.97 16.62 18.92
C ASN A 394 -6.59 17.33 18.96
N ALA A 395 -6.45 18.30 19.85
CA ALA A 395 -5.21 19.07 19.97
C ALA A 395 -3.99 18.26 20.47
N ARG A 396 -4.19 17.01 20.93
CA ARG A 396 -3.13 16.18 21.50
C ARG A 396 -2.53 15.21 20.50
N HIS A 397 -3.32 14.71 19.55
CA HIS A 397 -2.90 13.66 18.59
C HIS A 397 -3.70 13.72 17.30
N ASP A 398 -3.16 13.07 16.27
CA ASP A 398 -3.69 12.95 14.91
C ASP A 398 -4.04 11.49 14.56
N ASN A 399 -4.51 10.72 15.55
CA ASN A 399 -4.72 9.27 15.38
C ASN A 399 -5.65 8.94 14.22
N PHE A 400 -6.72 9.72 14.03
CA PHE A 400 -7.65 9.45 12.95
C PHE A 400 -7.05 9.79 11.59
N ARG A 401 -6.36 10.94 11.46
CA ARG A 401 -5.62 11.28 10.24
C ARG A 401 -4.59 10.20 9.91
N VAL A 402 -3.83 9.72 10.89
CA VAL A 402 -2.84 8.66 10.70
C VAL A 402 -3.51 7.36 10.22
N LYS A 403 -4.63 6.95 10.82
CA LYS A 403 -5.41 5.78 10.36
C LYS A 403 -5.98 5.98 8.96
N ARG A 404 -6.44 7.18 8.61
CA ARG A 404 -6.91 7.55 7.26
C ARG A 404 -5.82 7.39 6.20
N TYR A 405 -4.62 7.89 6.48
CA TYR A 405 -3.53 7.87 5.50
C TYR A 405 -2.87 6.51 5.37
N ILE A 406 -2.68 5.76 6.46
CA ILE A 406 -2.12 4.41 6.36
C ILE A 406 -3.07 3.46 5.60
N ALA A 407 -4.38 3.63 5.70
CA ALA A 407 -5.35 2.84 4.97
C ALA A 407 -5.19 2.93 3.45
N LYS A 408 -4.68 4.06 2.93
CA LYS A 408 -4.57 4.33 1.49
C LYS A 408 -3.59 3.44 0.74
N TYR A 409 -2.59 2.91 1.44
CA TYR A 409 -1.59 2.01 0.84
C TYR A 409 -1.54 0.64 1.55
N THR A 410 -2.53 0.34 2.39
CA THR A 410 -2.63 -0.96 3.07
C THR A 410 -4.00 -1.60 2.84
N ILE A 411 -4.99 -1.37 3.71
CA ILE A 411 -6.27 -2.08 3.65
C ILE A 411 -7.15 -1.67 2.44
N ASN A 412 -7.13 -0.41 2.00
CA ASN A 412 -8.01 0.04 0.93
C ASN A 412 -7.65 -0.58 -0.44
N PRO A 413 -6.39 -0.60 -0.90
CA PRO A 413 -6.05 -1.36 -2.11
C PRO A 413 -6.29 -2.87 -1.94
N ALA A 414 -6.16 -3.43 -0.73
CA ALA A 414 -6.47 -4.83 -0.48
C ALA A 414 -7.97 -5.13 -0.66
N LEU A 415 -8.85 -4.26 -0.16
CA LEU A 415 -10.31 -4.35 -0.36
C LEU A 415 -10.65 -4.19 -1.84
N THR A 416 -10.08 -3.17 -2.49
CA THR A 416 -10.32 -2.85 -3.90
C THR A 416 -10.02 -4.04 -4.81
N HIS A 417 -8.92 -4.75 -4.57
CA HIS A 417 -8.48 -5.87 -5.39
C HIS A 417 -8.87 -7.26 -4.86
N GLY A 418 -9.72 -7.33 -3.83
CA GLY A 418 -10.25 -8.59 -3.31
C GLY A 418 -9.22 -9.49 -2.64
N ILE A 419 -8.19 -8.91 -2.02
CA ILE A 419 -7.09 -9.62 -1.32
C ILE A 419 -7.03 -9.32 0.19
N ALA A 420 -8.01 -8.57 0.72
CA ALA A 420 -8.03 -8.15 2.12
C ALA A 420 -8.14 -9.32 3.13
N HIS A 421 -8.60 -10.48 2.69
CA HIS A 421 -8.60 -11.70 3.50
C HIS A 421 -7.18 -12.27 3.73
N THR A 422 -6.19 -11.77 3.02
CA THR A 422 -4.80 -12.27 3.07
C THR A 422 -3.81 -11.22 3.57
N VAL A 423 -3.94 -9.96 3.14
CA VAL A 423 -3.01 -8.86 3.43
C VAL A 423 -3.74 -7.54 3.73
N GLY A 424 -3.02 -6.48 4.04
CA GLY A 424 -3.52 -5.11 4.11
C GLY A 424 -3.81 -4.59 5.52
N SER A 425 -3.74 -5.43 6.55
CA SER A 425 -3.87 -4.99 7.95
C SER A 425 -3.22 -5.99 8.90
N ILE A 426 -2.96 -5.56 10.13
CA ILE A 426 -2.43 -6.41 11.20
C ILE A 426 -3.61 -7.06 11.93
N GLU A 427 -4.08 -8.18 11.40
CA GLU A 427 -5.20 -8.95 11.96
C GLU A 427 -4.87 -10.45 11.97
N VAL A 428 -5.40 -11.16 12.95
CA VAL A 428 -5.22 -12.60 13.08
C VAL A 428 -5.70 -13.34 11.82
N GLY A 429 -4.89 -14.25 11.33
CA GLY A 429 -5.13 -15.06 10.13
C GLY A 429 -4.53 -14.51 8.84
N LYS A 430 -4.17 -13.23 8.79
CA LYS A 430 -3.51 -12.63 7.62
C LYS A 430 -2.03 -13.01 7.54
N LEU A 431 -1.44 -12.89 6.35
CA LEU A 431 0.00 -13.09 6.19
C LEU A 431 0.78 -12.13 7.08
N ALA A 432 1.83 -12.63 7.69
CA ALA A 432 2.74 -11.84 8.50
C ALA A 432 3.72 -11.03 7.62
N ASP A 433 3.14 -10.20 6.75
CA ASP A 433 3.83 -9.20 5.94
C ASP A 433 3.87 -7.91 6.75
N LEU A 434 4.95 -7.72 7.51
CA LEU A 434 5.06 -6.68 8.51
C LEU A 434 6.31 -5.83 8.29
N VAL A 435 6.20 -4.55 8.60
CA VAL A 435 7.31 -3.59 8.49
C VAL A 435 7.55 -2.96 9.85
N LEU A 436 8.79 -3.05 10.33
CA LEU A 436 9.23 -2.47 11.59
C LEU A 436 10.01 -1.18 11.34
N TRP A 437 9.62 -0.13 12.03
CA TRP A 437 10.20 1.21 11.88
C TRP A 437 10.72 1.74 13.21
N LYS A 438 11.90 2.35 13.20
CA LYS A 438 12.24 3.28 14.29
C LYS A 438 11.36 4.52 14.14
N PRO A 439 10.76 5.06 15.21
CA PRO A 439 9.88 6.23 15.11
C PRO A 439 10.50 7.43 14.37
N ALA A 440 11.79 7.67 14.59
CA ALA A 440 12.54 8.74 13.91
C ALA A 440 12.70 8.53 12.39
N PHE A 441 12.49 7.32 11.87
CA PHE A 441 12.61 6.94 10.45
C PHE A 441 11.29 6.42 9.87
N PHE A 442 10.19 6.62 10.60
CA PHE A 442 8.87 6.15 10.17
C PHE A 442 8.51 6.67 8.78
N GLY A 443 8.06 5.76 7.93
CA GLY A 443 7.65 6.07 6.56
C GLY A 443 8.80 6.32 5.56
N VAL A 444 10.07 6.32 6.02
CA VAL A 444 11.24 6.59 5.16
C VAL A 444 12.17 5.38 5.05
N LYS A 445 12.61 4.86 6.22
CA LYS A 445 13.59 3.76 6.27
C LYS A 445 13.11 2.66 7.21
N PRO A 446 12.52 1.58 6.68
CA PRO A 446 12.23 0.38 7.47
C PRO A 446 13.49 -0.17 8.13
N SER A 447 13.38 -0.69 9.34
CA SER A 447 14.47 -1.44 9.99
C SER A 447 14.49 -2.90 9.60
N LEU A 448 13.31 -3.52 9.59
CA LEU A 448 13.08 -4.91 9.22
C LEU A 448 11.81 -5.01 8.37
N ILE A 449 11.85 -5.90 7.39
CA ILE A 449 10.70 -6.22 6.54
C ILE A 449 10.49 -7.72 6.53
N LEU A 450 9.32 -8.16 6.99
CA LEU A 450 8.94 -9.56 7.05
C LEU A 450 8.01 -9.89 5.88
N LYS A 451 8.23 -11.05 5.30
CA LYS A 451 7.36 -11.68 4.30
C LYS A 451 6.90 -13.03 4.82
N GLY A 452 5.57 -13.17 5.08
CA GLY A 452 5.05 -14.40 5.66
C GLY A 452 5.85 -14.85 6.90
N GLY A 453 6.17 -13.92 7.79
CA GLY A 453 6.88 -14.20 9.04
C GLY A 453 8.40 -14.37 8.94
N MET A 454 8.97 -14.49 7.74
CA MET A 454 10.42 -14.52 7.54
C MET A 454 10.98 -13.12 7.28
N ILE A 455 12.16 -12.82 7.84
CA ILE A 455 12.86 -11.57 7.54
C ILE A 455 13.36 -11.63 6.09
N ALA A 456 12.76 -10.83 5.23
CA ALA A 456 13.09 -10.74 3.82
C ALA A 456 14.15 -9.68 3.54
N ALA A 457 14.08 -8.54 4.24
CA ALA A 457 15.05 -7.45 4.09
C ALA A 457 15.30 -6.74 5.43
N ALA A 458 16.50 -6.19 5.57
CA ALA A 458 16.88 -5.40 6.74
C ALA A 458 17.92 -4.33 6.38
N ALA A 459 17.91 -3.22 7.13
CA ALA A 459 18.98 -2.24 7.10
C ALA A 459 20.15 -2.77 7.94
N MET A 460 21.26 -3.14 7.28
CA MET A 460 22.42 -3.80 7.90
C MET A 460 23.74 -3.14 7.50
N GLY A 461 24.70 -3.17 8.39
CA GLY A 461 26.07 -2.74 8.13
C GLY A 461 26.88 -3.72 7.27
N ASP A 462 28.19 -3.62 7.35
CA ASP A 462 29.10 -4.52 6.62
C ASP A 462 28.92 -5.98 7.08
N PRO A 463 28.63 -6.92 6.19
CA PRO A 463 28.43 -8.33 6.54
C PRO A 463 29.72 -9.03 6.97
N ASN A 464 30.91 -8.45 6.70
CA ASN A 464 32.20 -8.95 7.17
C ASN A 464 32.64 -8.34 8.50
N ALA A 465 31.87 -7.42 9.08
CA ALA A 465 32.20 -6.85 10.38
C ALA A 465 31.95 -7.85 11.53
N SER A 466 32.63 -7.69 12.65
CA SER A 466 32.44 -8.52 13.85
C SER A 466 31.06 -8.31 14.51
N ILE A 467 30.38 -7.20 14.20
CA ILE A 467 28.98 -6.91 14.59
C ILE A 467 28.25 -6.28 13.39
N PRO A 468 26.90 -6.40 13.28
CA PRO A 468 26.16 -5.98 12.09
C PRO A 468 25.85 -4.48 12.02
N THR A 469 26.43 -3.65 12.85
CA THR A 469 26.09 -2.22 13.02
C THR A 469 27.04 -1.21 12.36
N PRO A 470 28.25 -1.55 11.82
CA PRO A 470 29.14 -0.56 11.23
C PRO A 470 28.55 0.11 9.99
N GLN A 471 28.91 1.38 9.81
CA GLN A 471 28.62 2.13 8.57
C GLN A 471 29.52 1.67 7.41
N PRO A 472 29.07 1.77 6.15
CA PRO A 472 27.74 2.23 5.75
C PRO A 472 26.66 1.16 5.94
N VAL A 473 25.47 1.61 6.36
CA VAL A 473 24.29 0.75 6.47
C VAL A 473 23.54 0.77 5.13
N HIS A 474 23.25 -0.40 4.61
CA HIS A 474 22.50 -0.59 3.38
C HIS A 474 21.33 -1.56 3.59
N TYR A 475 20.29 -1.45 2.77
CA TYR A 475 19.31 -2.52 2.69
C TYR A 475 19.96 -3.77 2.10
N ARG A 476 19.73 -4.88 2.77
CA ARG A 476 20.26 -6.17 2.35
C ARG A 476 19.14 -7.20 2.31
N PRO A 477 19.10 -8.05 1.27
CA PRO A 477 18.22 -9.20 1.27
C PRO A 477 18.65 -10.16 2.38
N MET A 478 17.65 -10.65 3.13
CA MET A 478 17.83 -11.63 4.20
C MET A 478 17.35 -13.02 3.75
N PHE A 479 17.47 -14.04 4.60
CA PHE A 479 17.17 -15.42 4.23
C PHE A 479 15.74 -15.63 3.70
N GLY A 480 14.77 -14.80 4.10
CA GLY A 480 13.41 -14.80 3.55
C GLY A 480 13.32 -14.43 2.06
N SER A 481 14.39 -13.85 1.50
CA SER A 481 14.47 -13.46 0.08
C SER A 481 15.17 -14.50 -0.81
N PHE A 482 15.50 -15.68 -0.29
CA PHE A 482 16.32 -16.65 -1.05
C PHE A 482 15.67 -18.02 -1.17
N GLY A 483 15.89 -18.64 -2.34
CA GLY A 483 15.56 -20.03 -2.61
C GLY A 483 14.09 -20.35 -2.35
N LYS A 484 13.83 -21.45 -1.67
CA LYS A 484 12.46 -21.90 -1.38
C LYS A 484 11.76 -21.10 -0.26
N ALA A 485 12.48 -20.24 0.48
CA ALA A 485 11.87 -19.33 1.44
C ALA A 485 10.95 -18.30 0.75
N LEU A 486 11.11 -18.06 -0.55
CA LEU A 486 10.21 -17.26 -1.38
C LEU A 486 8.74 -17.73 -1.33
N LYS A 487 8.47 -18.97 -0.91
CA LYS A 487 7.10 -19.49 -0.69
C LYS A 487 6.35 -18.82 0.45
N THR A 488 7.00 -18.02 1.28
CA THR A 488 6.33 -17.17 2.27
C THR A 488 5.59 -16.01 1.62
N SER A 489 5.91 -15.66 0.36
CA SER A 489 5.11 -14.77 -0.48
C SER A 489 4.09 -15.55 -1.30
N VAL A 490 3.05 -14.87 -1.77
CA VAL A 490 1.97 -15.45 -2.58
C VAL A 490 1.89 -14.81 -3.96
N THR A 491 1.29 -15.53 -4.90
CA THR A 491 0.87 -14.96 -6.19
C THR A 491 -0.65 -14.93 -6.23
N PHE A 492 -1.21 -13.73 -6.39
CA PHE A 492 -2.65 -13.55 -6.52
C PHE A 492 -3.10 -13.89 -7.93
N VAL A 493 -4.22 -14.60 -8.03
CA VAL A 493 -4.82 -15.04 -9.30
C VAL A 493 -6.35 -14.95 -9.21
N SER A 494 -7.05 -15.10 -10.33
CA SER A 494 -8.51 -15.24 -10.34
C SER A 494 -8.97 -16.58 -9.74
N GLN A 495 -10.22 -16.66 -9.32
CA GLN A 495 -10.83 -17.94 -8.90
C GLN A 495 -10.88 -18.96 -10.03
N ALA A 496 -11.06 -18.49 -11.27
CA ALA A 496 -11.09 -19.34 -12.46
C ALA A 496 -9.74 -20.00 -12.72
N ALA A 497 -8.64 -19.28 -12.52
CA ALA A 497 -7.28 -19.78 -12.70
C ALA A 497 -6.95 -20.99 -11.81
N LEU A 498 -7.46 -21.02 -10.57
CA LEU A 498 -7.25 -22.17 -9.67
C LEU A 498 -7.87 -23.47 -10.19
N LYS A 499 -8.83 -23.37 -11.10
CA LYS A 499 -9.50 -24.51 -11.75
C LYS A 499 -8.96 -24.81 -13.15
N ASN A 500 -8.05 -23.97 -13.66
CA ASN A 500 -7.54 -24.09 -15.02
C ASN A 500 -6.36 -25.08 -15.08
N PRO A 501 -6.46 -26.19 -15.82
CA PRO A 501 -5.37 -27.16 -15.97
C PRO A 501 -4.08 -26.56 -16.52
N ALA A 502 -4.18 -25.54 -17.39
CA ALA A 502 -3.01 -24.88 -17.96
C ALA A 502 -2.21 -24.11 -16.89
N VAL A 503 -2.88 -23.47 -15.92
CA VAL A 503 -2.23 -22.83 -14.79
C VAL A 503 -1.62 -23.87 -13.86
N ALA A 504 -2.34 -24.95 -13.57
CA ALA A 504 -1.79 -26.06 -12.76
C ALA A 504 -0.54 -26.69 -13.38
N ALA A 505 -0.47 -26.78 -14.70
CA ALA A 505 0.67 -27.32 -15.44
C ALA A 505 1.95 -26.47 -15.33
N LEU A 506 1.86 -25.19 -14.89
CA LEU A 506 3.03 -24.33 -14.64
C LEU A 506 3.85 -24.81 -13.43
N ASN A 507 3.30 -25.65 -12.57
CA ASN A 507 3.95 -26.18 -11.37
C ASN A 507 4.58 -25.09 -10.47
N LEU A 508 3.86 -24.00 -10.30
CA LEU A 508 4.32 -22.87 -9.48
C LEU A 508 4.53 -23.31 -8.02
N GLN A 509 5.58 -22.79 -7.41
CA GLN A 509 6.00 -23.16 -6.06
C GLN A 509 5.41 -22.22 -4.99
N LYS A 510 5.21 -20.94 -5.32
CA LYS A 510 4.51 -20.01 -4.46
C LYS A 510 3.03 -20.39 -4.33
N PRO A 511 2.42 -20.21 -3.16
CA PRO A 511 0.99 -20.37 -3.01
C PRO A 511 0.22 -19.42 -3.94
N LEU A 512 -0.74 -19.98 -4.67
CA LEU A 512 -1.70 -19.21 -5.45
C LEU A 512 -2.89 -18.87 -4.55
N VAL A 513 -3.25 -17.60 -4.48
CA VAL A 513 -4.37 -17.10 -3.68
C VAL A 513 -5.37 -16.40 -4.60
N ALA A 514 -6.62 -16.85 -4.54
CA ALA A 514 -7.67 -16.26 -5.36
C ALA A 514 -8.10 -14.90 -4.83
N VAL A 515 -8.31 -13.94 -5.74
CA VAL A 515 -9.04 -12.71 -5.43
C VAL A 515 -10.53 -12.99 -5.31
N SER A 516 -11.24 -12.21 -4.48
CA SER A 516 -12.69 -12.38 -4.30
C SER A 516 -13.37 -11.12 -3.76
N GLY A 517 -14.67 -10.96 -4.03
CA GLY A 517 -15.48 -9.86 -3.53
C GLY A 517 -15.22 -8.52 -4.21
N THR A 518 -14.53 -8.50 -5.34
CA THR A 518 -14.14 -7.26 -6.04
C THR A 518 -15.32 -6.51 -6.64
N ARG A 519 -16.43 -7.19 -6.92
CA ARG A 519 -17.60 -6.58 -7.59
C ARG A 519 -18.63 -6.03 -6.64
N THR A 520 -18.56 -6.40 -5.36
CA THR A 520 -19.47 -5.92 -4.31
C THR A 520 -18.91 -4.78 -3.48
N VAL A 521 -17.60 -4.57 -3.51
CA VAL A 521 -16.93 -3.48 -2.78
C VAL A 521 -17.37 -2.11 -3.34
N LYS A 522 -17.62 -1.17 -2.42
CA LYS A 522 -18.05 0.20 -2.74
C LYS A 522 -17.16 1.22 -2.06
N LYS A 523 -17.32 2.46 -2.43
CA LYS A 523 -16.65 3.59 -1.81
C LYS A 523 -16.85 3.61 -0.29
N SER A 524 -18.05 3.29 0.20
CA SER A 524 -18.38 3.22 1.63
C SER A 524 -17.60 2.17 2.40
N ASP A 525 -17.02 1.18 1.74
CA ASP A 525 -16.23 0.11 2.37
C ASP A 525 -14.76 0.52 2.55
N MET A 526 -14.35 1.64 1.94
CA MET A 526 -12.99 2.16 2.07
C MET A 526 -12.75 2.70 3.47
N VAL A 527 -11.89 2.05 4.22
CA VAL A 527 -11.60 2.35 5.62
C VAL A 527 -11.13 3.79 5.76
N HIS A 528 -11.88 4.61 6.48
CA HIS A 528 -11.67 6.05 6.71
C HIS A 528 -11.62 6.93 5.43
N ASN A 529 -11.94 6.37 4.26
CA ASN A 529 -11.78 7.02 2.95
C ASN A 529 -12.97 6.80 2.02
N GLY A 530 -14.16 6.77 2.58
CA GLY A 530 -15.41 6.53 1.86
C GLY A 530 -16.26 7.79 1.59
N ALA A 531 -15.71 8.98 1.75
CA ALA A 531 -16.48 10.22 1.56
C ALA A 531 -16.84 10.46 0.08
N THR A 532 -18.05 10.95 -0.18
CA THR A 532 -18.60 11.22 -1.52
C THR A 532 -19.27 12.59 -1.57
N PRO A 533 -18.51 13.70 -1.38
CA PRO A 533 -19.08 15.04 -1.52
C PRO A 533 -19.47 15.30 -2.98
N ASP A 534 -20.35 16.26 -3.22
CA ASP A 534 -20.65 16.73 -4.57
C ASP A 534 -19.48 17.54 -5.12
N ILE A 535 -18.77 16.98 -6.13
CA ILE A 535 -17.61 17.63 -6.74
C ILE A 535 -17.96 18.24 -8.08
N THR A 536 -17.68 19.53 -8.19
CA THR A 536 -17.84 20.30 -9.44
C THR A 536 -16.51 20.89 -9.88
N VAL A 537 -16.28 20.92 -11.20
CA VAL A 537 -15.11 21.57 -11.82
C VAL A 537 -15.62 22.58 -12.81
N ASP A 538 -15.13 23.80 -12.71
CA ASP A 538 -15.44 24.86 -13.67
C ASP A 538 -14.63 24.64 -14.95
N PRO A 539 -15.26 24.55 -16.12
CA PRO A 539 -14.57 24.20 -17.36
C PRO A 539 -13.65 25.32 -17.92
N GLU A 540 -13.81 26.56 -17.45
CA GLU A 540 -12.99 27.70 -17.90
C GLU A 540 -11.86 28.03 -16.93
N THR A 541 -12.14 27.99 -15.64
CA THR A 541 -11.19 28.38 -14.58
C THR A 541 -10.54 27.19 -13.89
N TYR A 542 -11.02 25.97 -14.13
CA TYR A 542 -10.60 24.71 -13.49
C TYR A 542 -10.80 24.67 -11.97
N VAL A 543 -11.52 25.62 -11.42
CA VAL A 543 -11.83 25.68 -9.98
C VAL A 543 -12.61 24.45 -9.57
N VAL A 544 -12.07 23.72 -8.60
CA VAL A 544 -12.69 22.52 -8.01
C VAL A 544 -13.42 22.91 -6.73
N LYS A 545 -14.68 22.47 -6.59
CA LYS A 545 -15.47 22.64 -5.37
C LYS A 545 -15.98 21.28 -4.87
N ALA A 546 -16.03 21.12 -3.57
CA ALA A 546 -16.73 20.03 -2.91
C ALA A 546 -17.85 20.59 -2.03
N ASP A 547 -19.10 20.12 -2.25
CA ASP A 547 -20.30 20.66 -1.59
C ASP A 547 -20.39 22.20 -1.67
N GLY A 548 -19.99 22.77 -2.82
CA GLY A 548 -19.96 24.20 -3.08
C GLY A 548 -18.76 24.96 -2.47
N VAL A 549 -17.91 24.32 -1.69
CA VAL A 549 -16.71 24.93 -1.08
C VAL A 549 -15.52 24.80 -2.03
N HIS A 550 -14.87 25.93 -2.35
CA HIS A 550 -13.66 25.94 -3.19
C HIS A 550 -12.50 25.23 -2.49
N LEU A 551 -11.90 24.27 -3.18
CA LEU A 551 -10.75 23.52 -2.71
C LEU A 551 -9.45 24.16 -3.22
N VAL A 552 -8.75 24.83 -2.34
CA VAL A 552 -7.47 25.49 -2.63
C VAL A 552 -6.49 25.26 -1.50
N CYS A 553 -5.25 24.93 -1.83
CA CYS A 553 -4.16 24.86 -0.88
C CYS A 553 -2.88 25.43 -1.49
N GLU A 554 -1.97 25.88 -0.64
CA GLU A 554 -0.68 26.41 -1.11
C GLU A 554 0.28 25.27 -1.48
N PRO A 555 1.10 25.46 -2.52
CA PRO A 555 2.18 24.53 -2.81
C PRO A 555 3.19 24.51 -1.65
N ALA A 556 3.67 23.34 -1.27
CA ALA A 556 4.70 23.23 -0.25
C ALA A 556 6.07 23.67 -0.79
N THR A 557 6.78 24.46 -0.01
CA THR A 557 8.17 24.87 -0.29
C THR A 557 9.19 23.96 0.38
N GLU A 558 8.79 23.28 1.45
CA GLU A 558 9.60 22.32 2.20
C GLU A 558 8.75 21.10 2.53
N LEU A 559 9.37 19.94 2.49
CA LEU A 559 8.74 18.67 2.86
C LEU A 559 9.55 17.98 3.97
N PRO A 560 8.87 17.33 4.93
CA PRO A 560 9.53 16.38 5.84
C PRO A 560 9.94 15.12 5.08
N LEU A 561 10.63 14.22 5.73
CA LEU A 561 11.03 12.92 5.19
C LEU A 561 11.89 13.03 3.91
N ALA A 562 12.65 14.12 3.81
CA ALA A 562 13.41 14.50 2.62
C ALA A 562 14.92 14.16 2.75
N GLN A 563 15.76 14.90 2.04
CA GLN A 563 17.19 14.63 1.81
C GLN A 563 17.99 14.17 3.04
N ARG A 564 17.77 14.72 4.22
CA ARG A 564 18.55 14.36 5.42
C ARG A 564 18.47 12.88 5.79
N TYR A 565 17.41 12.19 5.40
CA TYR A 565 17.25 10.75 5.63
C TYR A 565 18.07 9.89 4.67
N PHE A 566 18.56 10.48 3.58
CA PHE A 566 19.27 9.78 2.52
C PHE A 566 20.78 10.10 2.50
N LEU A 567 21.23 10.93 3.42
CA LEU A 567 22.66 11.29 3.56
C LEU A 567 23.46 10.23 4.33
N PHE A 568 22.79 9.33 5.06
CA PHE A 568 23.44 8.35 5.94
C PHE A 568 22.92 6.93 5.70
#